data_dc077252c60eb2dcfe342634a975bea6
#
_entry.id   dc077252c60eb2dcfe342634a975bea6
#
_cell.length_a   1.000
_cell.length_b   1.000
_cell.length_c   1.000
_cell.angle_alpha   90.00
_cell.angle_beta   90.00
_cell.angle_gamma   90.00
#
_symmetry.space_group_name_H-M   'P 1'
#
loop_
_entity.id
_entity.type
_entity.pdbx_description
1 polymer ?
#
loop_
_entity_poly.entity_id
_entity_poly.type
_entity_poly.pdbx_seq_one_letter_code
_entity_poly.pdbx_strand_id
1 'polypeptide(L)'
;MGAMKPRMGLSMPAGNEGGGVVIDAGANAQHLIGKTVGVAGGAMYSQYSRVPAQSCLVMDEGTTSKEAASSFVNPLTALAFLETMKMENHTALLNTAAASNLGQMLVKICQDDGVPLINIVRKPEQVETLKKLGAEYICDTSADSFMADLVDAIVATGCTLGYDATGGGNGGKLPGQILAAMEIAANKTATEYS
;
A
#
# COMPACT_ATOMS: atom_id res chain seq x y z
N MET A 1 -7.26 -17.81 4.89
CA MET A 1 -6.65 -19.12 4.57
C MET A 1 -7.56 -20.10 3.80
N GLY A 2 -8.87 -19.93 3.77
CA GLY A 2 -9.80 -20.85 3.08
C GLY A 2 -9.64 -20.96 1.56
N ALA A 3 -9.39 -19.86 0.86
CA ALA A 3 -9.31 -19.84 -0.61
C ALA A 3 -8.02 -20.47 -1.19
N MET A 4 -6.96 -20.61 -0.40
CA MET A 4 -5.70 -21.21 -0.87
C MET A 4 -5.58 -22.72 -0.62
N LYS A 5 -6.42 -23.30 0.25
CA LYS A 5 -6.39 -24.75 0.54
C LYS A 5 -6.47 -25.66 -0.69
N PRO A 6 -7.32 -25.40 -1.70
CA PRO A 6 -7.42 -26.26 -2.88
C PRO A 6 -6.19 -26.22 -3.79
N ARG A 7 -5.29 -25.24 -3.61
CA ARG A 7 -4.08 -25.03 -4.43
C ARG A 7 -2.79 -25.46 -3.74
N MET A 8 -2.86 -25.88 -2.48
CA MET A 8 -1.69 -26.32 -1.74
C MET A 8 -1.16 -27.62 -2.36
N GLY A 9 0.13 -27.66 -2.65
CA GLY A 9 0.80 -28.80 -3.32
C GLY A 9 0.74 -28.75 -4.84
N LEU A 10 0.07 -27.78 -5.45
CA LEU A 10 0.10 -27.57 -6.89
C LEU A 10 1.19 -26.55 -7.26
N SER A 11 1.91 -26.81 -8.36
CA SER A 11 2.80 -25.81 -8.96
C SER A 11 1.97 -24.65 -9.49
N MET A 12 2.23 -23.45 -8.99
CA MET A 12 1.55 -22.24 -9.46
C MET A 12 2.56 -21.31 -10.14
N PRO A 13 2.17 -20.70 -11.27
CA PRO A 13 3.00 -19.69 -11.91
C PRO A 13 3.26 -18.53 -10.97
N ALA A 14 4.51 -18.05 -10.92
CA ALA A 14 4.90 -16.92 -10.08
C ALA A 14 4.74 -15.58 -10.81
N GLY A 15 4.57 -14.50 -10.01
CA GLY A 15 4.43 -13.12 -10.48
C GLY A 15 2.98 -12.69 -10.64
N ASN A 16 2.57 -11.64 -9.88
CA ASN A 16 1.22 -11.09 -9.88
C ASN A 16 1.11 -9.79 -10.69
N GLU A 17 2.23 -9.20 -11.03
CA GLU A 17 2.35 -8.04 -11.91
C GLU A 17 3.67 -8.11 -12.69
N GLY A 18 3.75 -7.39 -13.79
CA GLY A 18 4.93 -7.33 -14.64
C GLY A 18 4.94 -6.11 -15.55
N GLY A 19 6.08 -5.85 -16.14
CA GLY A 19 6.26 -4.80 -17.12
C GLY A 19 7.09 -5.29 -18.31
N GLY A 20 6.79 -4.78 -19.49
CA GLY A 20 7.48 -5.16 -20.70
C GLY A 20 7.18 -4.26 -21.88
N VAL A 21 7.90 -4.49 -22.98
CA VAL A 21 7.62 -3.85 -24.26
C VAL A 21 6.72 -4.75 -25.09
N VAL A 22 5.68 -4.20 -25.67
CA VAL A 22 4.79 -4.93 -26.57
C VAL A 22 5.52 -5.19 -27.89
N ILE A 23 5.78 -6.47 -28.21
CA ILE A 23 6.53 -6.88 -29.39
C ILE A 23 5.63 -7.40 -30.52
N ASP A 24 4.42 -7.83 -30.18
CA ASP A 24 3.41 -8.30 -31.13
C ASP A 24 2.00 -8.05 -30.57
N ALA A 25 1.02 -7.85 -31.45
CA ALA A 25 -0.35 -7.56 -31.04
C ALA A 25 -1.35 -8.00 -32.12
N GLY A 26 -2.54 -8.38 -31.68
CA GLY A 26 -3.68 -8.64 -32.57
C GLY A 26 -4.15 -7.38 -33.30
N ALA A 27 -4.99 -7.54 -34.31
CA ALA A 27 -5.42 -6.46 -35.22
C ALA A 27 -5.96 -5.21 -34.50
N ASN A 28 -6.69 -5.39 -33.38
CA ASN A 28 -7.29 -4.29 -32.63
C ASN A 28 -6.34 -3.64 -31.60
N ALA A 29 -5.12 -4.12 -31.46
CA ALA A 29 -4.15 -3.68 -30.46
C ALA A 29 -2.79 -3.24 -31.07
N GLN A 30 -2.72 -3.08 -32.38
CA GLN A 30 -1.50 -2.69 -33.11
C GLN A 30 -0.89 -1.37 -32.61
N HIS A 31 -1.72 -0.46 -32.10
CA HIS A 31 -1.31 0.81 -31.51
C HIS A 31 -0.44 0.68 -30.25
N LEU A 32 -0.38 -0.52 -29.64
CA LEU A 32 0.44 -0.81 -28.46
C LEU A 32 1.85 -1.28 -28.82
N ILE A 33 2.11 -1.72 -30.05
CA ILE A 33 3.43 -2.25 -30.46
C ILE A 33 4.51 -1.18 -30.21
N GLY A 34 5.60 -1.61 -29.59
CA GLY A 34 6.74 -0.77 -29.20
C GLY A 34 6.53 0.02 -27.90
N LYS A 35 5.33 0.03 -27.32
CA LYS A 35 5.08 0.72 -26.05
C LYS A 35 5.50 -0.13 -24.87
N THR A 36 6.04 0.54 -23.84
CA THR A 36 6.23 -0.06 -22.52
C THR A 36 4.89 -0.09 -21.78
N VAL A 37 4.55 -1.26 -21.22
CA VAL A 37 3.28 -1.45 -20.49
C VAL A 37 3.53 -2.11 -19.14
N GLY A 38 2.75 -1.72 -18.15
CA GLY A 38 2.56 -2.46 -16.90
C GLY A 38 1.31 -3.32 -16.98
N VAL A 39 1.33 -4.49 -16.37
CA VAL A 39 0.19 -5.41 -16.36
C VAL A 39 0.05 -6.08 -15.00
N ALA A 40 -1.19 -6.32 -14.55
CA ALA A 40 -1.49 -7.21 -13.44
C ALA A 40 -1.98 -8.55 -13.97
N GLY A 41 -1.48 -9.65 -13.40
CA GLY A 41 -1.89 -11.00 -13.80
C GLY A 41 -0.96 -12.07 -13.21
N GLY A 42 -1.34 -13.34 -13.37
CA GLY A 42 -0.48 -14.45 -12.96
C GLY A 42 0.62 -14.74 -13.98
N ALA A 43 1.66 -15.48 -13.55
CA ALA A 43 2.74 -15.97 -14.41
C ALA A 43 3.66 -14.87 -15.00
N MET A 44 3.82 -13.73 -14.32
CA MET A 44 4.63 -12.63 -14.85
C MET A 44 6.14 -12.86 -14.72
N TYR A 45 6.61 -13.91 -14.01
CA TYR A 45 8.02 -14.33 -14.01
C TYR A 45 8.33 -15.12 -15.29
N SER A 46 8.21 -14.44 -16.43
CA SER A 46 8.41 -15.01 -17.76
C SER A 46 9.08 -14.02 -18.70
N GLN A 47 9.79 -14.51 -19.71
CA GLN A 47 10.39 -13.66 -20.74
C GLN A 47 9.34 -13.05 -21.66
N TYR A 48 8.26 -13.79 -21.92
CA TYR A 48 7.14 -13.37 -22.75
C TYR A 48 5.83 -13.74 -22.08
N SER A 49 4.86 -12.86 -22.20
CA SER A 49 3.50 -13.08 -21.71
C SER A 49 2.48 -12.61 -22.73
N ARG A 50 1.40 -13.36 -22.88
CA ARG A 50 0.26 -12.94 -23.69
C ARG A 50 -0.84 -12.43 -22.76
N VAL A 51 -1.20 -11.18 -22.92
CA VAL A 51 -2.17 -10.48 -22.05
C VAL A 51 -3.23 -9.78 -22.90
N PRO A 52 -4.45 -9.57 -22.39
CA PRO A 52 -5.45 -8.76 -23.05
C PRO A 52 -5.00 -7.30 -23.16
N ALA A 53 -5.23 -6.67 -24.31
CA ALA A 53 -4.82 -5.28 -24.55
C ALA A 53 -5.41 -4.29 -23.52
N GLN A 54 -6.66 -4.51 -23.09
CA GLN A 54 -7.32 -3.70 -22.08
C GLN A 54 -6.72 -3.83 -20.67
N SER A 55 -5.89 -4.84 -20.43
CA SER A 55 -5.17 -5.02 -19.16
C SER A 55 -3.80 -4.34 -19.17
N CYS A 56 -3.40 -3.73 -20.28
CA CYS A 56 -2.13 -3.05 -20.42
C CYS A 56 -2.26 -1.59 -19.97
N LEU A 57 -1.56 -1.23 -18.91
CA LEU A 57 -1.35 0.18 -18.52
C LEU A 57 -0.16 0.70 -19.33
N VAL A 58 -0.42 1.58 -20.27
CA VAL A 58 0.64 2.19 -21.10
C VAL A 58 1.42 3.18 -20.25
N MET A 59 2.73 3.01 -20.23
CA MET A 59 3.65 3.88 -19.49
C MET A 59 4.01 5.12 -20.31
N ASP A 60 4.45 6.16 -19.62
CA ASP A 60 5.02 7.35 -20.24
C ASP A 60 6.30 7.01 -21.02
N GLU A 61 6.61 7.84 -22.00
CA GLU A 61 7.82 7.69 -22.82
C GLU A 61 9.08 7.74 -21.95
N GLY A 62 10.01 6.83 -22.17
CA GLY A 62 11.23 6.70 -21.39
C GLY A 62 11.11 5.77 -20.18
N THR A 63 9.90 5.36 -19.77
CA THR A 63 9.74 4.38 -18.69
C THR A 63 10.30 3.02 -19.10
N THR A 64 11.19 2.47 -18.28
CA THR A 64 11.77 1.14 -18.52
C THR A 64 10.80 0.03 -18.13
N SER A 65 10.98 -1.18 -18.72
CA SER A 65 10.21 -2.36 -18.31
C SER A 65 10.37 -2.72 -16.83
N LYS A 66 11.53 -2.38 -16.23
CA LYS A 66 11.80 -2.58 -14.80
C LYS A 66 10.92 -1.67 -13.93
N GLU A 67 10.78 -0.41 -14.29
CA GLU A 67 9.90 0.55 -13.60
C GLU A 67 8.43 0.17 -13.80
N ALA A 68 8.04 -0.18 -15.03
CA ALA A 68 6.70 -0.66 -15.34
C ALA A 68 6.29 -1.91 -14.55
N ALA A 69 7.24 -2.78 -14.18
CA ALA A 69 6.96 -4.03 -13.46
C ALA A 69 6.40 -3.82 -12.03
N SER A 70 6.52 -2.63 -11.45
CA SER A 70 5.98 -2.29 -10.12
C SER A 70 4.98 -1.13 -10.14
N SER A 71 4.46 -0.79 -11.31
CA SER A 71 3.60 0.37 -11.51
C SER A 71 2.09 0.06 -11.44
N PHE A 72 1.70 -1.18 -11.20
CA PHE A 72 0.30 -1.59 -11.24
C PHE A 72 -0.29 -1.83 -9.84
N VAL A 73 0.14 -2.87 -9.14
CA VAL A 73 -0.53 -3.31 -7.91
C VAL A 73 -0.33 -2.33 -6.76
N ASN A 74 0.91 -1.98 -6.43
CA ASN A 74 1.19 -1.12 -5.28
C ASN A 74 0.69 0.32 -5.45
N PRO A 75 0.92 1.02 -6.58
CA PRO A 75 0.43 2.38 -6.76
C PRO A 75 -1.10 2.46 -6.73
N LEU A 76 -1.79 1.54 -7.42
CA LEU A 76 -3.25 1.52 -7.44
C LEU A 76 -3.83 1.19 -6.06
N THR A 77 -3.17 0.33 -5.28
CA THR A 77 -3.57 0.05 -3.90
C THR A 77 -3.41 1.28 -3.01
N ALA A 78 -2.28 2.01 -3.13
CA ALA A 78 -2.05 3.23 -2.38
C ALA A 78 -3.08 4.33 -2.72
N LEU A 79 -3.36 4.52 -4.01
CA LEU A 79 -4.41 5.43 -4.47
C LEU A 79 -5.80 5.01 -3.96
N ALA A 80 -6.11 3.71 -3.98
CA ALA A 80 -7.39 3.21 -3.49
C ALA A 80 -7.59 3.51 -1.99
N PHE A 81 -6.54 3.48 -1.16
CA PHE A 81 -6.66 3.88 0.26
C PHE A 81 -7.04 5.34 0.39
N LEU A 82 -6.37 6.21 -0.37
CA LEU A 82 -6.65 7.64 -0.35
C LEU A 82 -8.08 7.93 -0.83
N GLU A 83 -8.49 7.30 -1.92
CA GLU A 83 -9.85 7.47 -2.45
C GLU A 83 -10.92 6.91 -1.50
N THR A 84 -10.68 5.75 -0.87
CA THR A 84 -11.57 5.21 0.17
C THR A 84 -11.71 6.19 1.33
N MET A 85 -10.60 6.73 1.81
CA MET A 85 -10.59 7.74 2.86
C MET A 85 -11.50 8.94 2.50
N LYS A 86 -11.33 9.49 1.29
CA LYS A 86 -12.14 10.61 0.80
C LYS A 86 -13.62 10.24 0.67
N MET A 87 -13.92 9.08 0.10
CA MET A 87 -15.30 8.61 -0.11
C MET A 87 -16.06 8.36 1.19
N GLU A 88 -15.35 7.92 2.24
CA GLU A 88 -15.92 7.64 3.56
C GLU A 88 -15.83 8.83 4.52
N ASN A 89 -15.36 9.99 4.04
CA ASN A 89 -15.23 11.24 4.79
C ASN A 89 -14.25 11.17 5.98
N HIS A 90 -13.21 10.34 5.88
CA HIS A 90 -12.09 10.40 6.80
C HIS A 90 -11.08 11.47 6.35
N THR A 91 -10.27 11.98 7.29
CA THR A 91 -9.35 13.11 7.05
C THR A 91 -7.88 12.73 7.15
N ALA A 92 -7.58 11.53 7.64
CA ALA A 92 -6.23 11.02 7.82
C ALA A 92 -6.21 9.50 7.67
N LEU A 93 -5.04 8.95 7.37
CA LEU A 93 -4.80 7.52 7.21
C LEU A 93 -3.80 6.99 8.23
N LEU A 94 -3.94 5.72 8.58
CA LEU A 94 -2.94 4.94 9.29
C LEU A 94 -2.54 3.73 8.44
N ASN A 95 -1.23 3.45 8.33
CA ASN A 95 -0.69 2.37 7.51
C ASN A 95 0.31 1.53 8.30
N THR A 96 0.12 0.21 8.31
CA THR A 96 1.12 -0.73 8.85
C THR A 96 2.09 -1.18 7.76
N ALA A 97 3.21 -1.80 8.13
CA ALA A 97 4.31 -2.14 7.21
C ALA A 97 4.75 -0.94 6.35
N ALA A 98 4.76 0.26 6.93
CA ALA A 98 4.89 1.53 6.22
C ALA A 98 6.23 1.71 5.46
N ALA A 99 7.29 1.00 5.84
CA ALA A 99 8.55 1.00 5.11
C ALA A 99 8.57 0.06 3.87
N SER A 100 7.49 -0.66 3.58
CA SER A 100 7.35 -1.45 2.36
C SER A 100 7.28 -0.57 1.11
N ASN A 101 7.44 -1.17 -0.07
CA ASN A 101 7.31 -0.43 -1.33
C ASN A 101 5.98 0.31 -1.43
N LEU A 102 4.86 -0.36 -1.12
CA LEU A 102 3.53 0.26 -1.07
C LEU A 102 3.47 1.39 -0.05
N GLY A 103 3.98 1.17 1.18
CA GLY A 103 3.97 2.19 2.23
C GLY A 103 4.76 3.44 1.86
N GLN A 104 5.92 3.30 1.23
CA GLN A 104 6.71 4.43 0.74
C GLN A 104 6.00 5.21 -0.39
N MET A 105 5.29 4.52 -1.28
CA MET A 105 4.43 5.15 -2.30
C MET A 105 3.29 5.92 -1.64
N LEU A 106 2.63 5.32 -0.64
CA LEU A 106 1.54 5.97 0.10
C LEU A 106 2.01 7.23 0.82
N VAL A 107 3.21 7.23 1.43
CA VAL A 107 3.81 8.43 2.03
C VAL A 107 3.87 9.57 1.01
N LYS A 108 4.39 9.32 -0.18
CA LYS A 108 4.51 10.35 -1.23
C LYS A 108 3.17 10.84 -1.72
N ILE A 109 2.23 9.95 -1.99
CA ILE A 109 0.89 10.30 -2.45
C ILE A 109 0.16 11.15 -1.39
N CYS A 110 0.24 10.77 -0.12
CA CYS A 110 -0.37 11.54 0.96
C CYS A 110 0.28 12.92 1.14
N GLN A 111 1.61 13.04 0.94
CA GLN A 111 2.30 14.33 0.96
C GLN A 111 1.85 15.24 -0.18
N ASP A 112 1.73 14.70 -1.40
CA ASP A 112 1.28 15.46 -2.58
C ASP A 112 -0.17 15.96 -2.41
N ASP A 113 -1.03 15.17 -1.76
CA ASP A 113 -2.43 15.50 -1.52
C ASP A 113 -2.68 16.24 -0.18
N GLY A 114 -1.64 16.47 0.62
CA GLY A 114 -1.75 17.14 1.92
C GLY A 114 -2.53 16.33 2.97
N VAL A 115 -2.52 15.00 2.88
CA VAL A 115 -3.23 14.09 3.79
C VAL A 115 -2.30 13.62 4.90
N PRO A 116 -2.65 13.80 6.19
CA PRO A 116 -1.88 13.24 7.30
C PRO A 116 -1.85 11.73 7.24
N LEU A 117 -0.64 11.13 7.38
CA LEU A 117 -0.43 9.70 7.35
C LEU A 117 0.36 9.24 8.58
N ILE A 118 -0.24 8.36 9.38
CA ILE A 118 0.44 7.68 10.48
C ILE A 118 1.08 6.40 9.96
N ASN A 119 2.38 6.28 10.14
CA ASN A 119 3.21 5.20 9.62
C ASN A 119 3.66 4.27 10.74
N ILE A 120 3.19 3.03 10.74
CA ILE A 120 3.61 2.03 11.72
C ILE A 120 4.68 1.13 11.14
N VAL A 121 5.80 1.05 11.85
CA VAL A 121 6.96 0.21 11.54
C VAL A 121 7.32 -0.67 12.74
N ARG A 122 8.32 -1.55 12.59
CA ARG A 122 8.72 -2.50 13.64
C ARG A 122 10.22 -2.51 13.93
N LYS A 123 10.99 -1.58 13.35
CA LYS A 123 12.45 -1.52 13.49
C LYS A 123 12.94 -0.10 13.34
N PRO A 124 13.98 0.30 14.10
CA PRO A 124 14.55 1.65 14.01
C PRO A 124 15.05 2.03 12.61
N GLU A 125 15.61 1.08 11.84
CA GLU A 125 16.11 1.35 10.49
C GLU A 125 14.95 1.75 9.53
N GLN A 126 13.76 1.25 9.79
CA GLN A 126 12.56 1.61 9.03
C GLN A 126 12.07 3.02 9.37
N VAL A 127 12.23 3.43 10.64
CA VAL A 127 11.98 4.82 11.08
C VAL A 127 12.85 5.79 10.28
N GLU A 128 14.15 5.50 10.20
CA GLU A 128 15.09 6.35 9.46
C GLU A 128 14.81 6.40 7.96
N THR A 129 14.34 5.28 7.38
CA THR A 129 13.90 5.25 5.98
C THR A 129 12.73 6.20 5.73
N LEU A 130 11.72 6.18 6.60
CA LEU A 130 10.53 7.02 6.47
C LEU A 130 10.82 8.50 6.77
N LYS A 131 11.70 8.80 7.75
CA LYS A 131 12.17 10.16 8.01
C LYS A 131 12.85 10.78 6.78
N LYS A 132 13.66 10.01 6.07
CA LYS A 132 14.32 10.46 4.82
C LYS A 132 13.30 10.76 3.70
N LEU A 133 12.14 10.13 3.74
CA LEU A 133 11.03 10.40 2.81
C LEU A 133 10.17 11.58 3.28
N GLY A 134 10.46 12.18 4.45
CA GLY A 134 9.70 13.29 5.01
C GLY A 134 8.41 12.88 5.72
N ALA A 135 8.26 11.61 6.12
CA ALA A 135 7.09 11.18 6.90
C ALA A 135 7.13 11.84 8.29
N GLU A 136 6.01 12.43 8.70
CA GLU A 136 5.88 13.20 9.95
C GLU A 136 5.52 12.29 11.13
N TYR A 137 4.49 11.46 11.01
CA TYR A 137 4.02 10.59 12.07
C TYR A 137 4.53 9.17 11.85
N ILE A 138 5.47 8.73 12.70
CA ILE A 138 6.09 7.40 12.61
C ILE A 138 6.08 6.74 13.99
N CYS A 139 5.41 5.59 14.10
CA CYS A 139 5.29 4.83 15.33
C CYS A 139 6.02 3.48 15.20
N ASP A 140 7.01 3.22 16.05
CA ASP A 140 7.79 1.98 16.05
C ASP A 140 7.24 1.00 17.09
N THR A 141 6.71 -0.14 16.64
CA THR A 141 6.16 -1.17 17.54
C THR A 141 7.20 -1.83 18.45
N SER A 142 8.50 -1.61 18.23
CA SER A 142 9.56 -2.10 19.10
C SER A 142 9.92 -1.15 20.24
N ALA A 143 9.42 0.09 20.19
CA ALA A 143 9.65 1.07 21.24
C ALA A 143 8.68 0.90 22.40
N ASP A 144 9.14 1.11 23.63
CA ASP A 144 8.31 1.07 24.83
C ASP A 144 7.21 2.17 24.80
N SER A 145 7.48 3.29 24.12
CA SER A 145 6.55 4.39 23.93
C SER A 145 5.49 4.16 22.87
N PHE A 146 5.52 3.04 22.12
CA PHE A 146 4.69 2.80 20.92
C PHE A 146 3.22 3.18 21.09
N MET A 147 2.59 2.72 22.17
CA MET A 147 1.16 3.00 22.40
C MET A 147 0.89 4.49 22.68
N ALA A 148 1.77 5.15 23.41
CA ALA A 148 1.66 6.58 23.68
C ALA A 148 1.85 7.40 22.41
N ASP A 149 2.90 7.10 21.63
CA ASP A 149 3.20 7.75 20.36
C ASP A 149 2.05 7.58 19.36
N LEU A 150 1.45 6.39 19.30
CA LEU A 150 0.33 6.09 18.41
C LEU A 150 -0.92 6.87 18.80
N VAL A 151 -1.26 6.92 20.10
CA VAL A 151 -2.40 7.70 20.60
C VAL A 151 -2.21 9.19 20.31
N ASP A 152 -1.02 9.73 20.55
CA ASP A 152 -0.73 11.15 20.33
C ASP A 152 -0.76 11.49 18.82
N ALA A 153 -0.27 10.61 17.95
CA ALA A 153 -0.38 10.76 16.50
C ALA A 153 -1.85 10.73 16.03
N ILE A 154 -2.68 9.84 16.59
CA ILE A 154 -4.11 9.76 16.26
C ILE A 154 -4.84 11.04 16.73
N VAL A 155 -4.55 11.52 17.94
CA VAL A 155 -5.13 12.79 18.44
C VAL A 155 -4.74 13.95 17.55
N ALA A 156 -3.46 14.04 17.17
CA ALA A 156 -2.93 15.14 16.33
C ALA A 156 -3.54 15.16 14.93
N THR A 157 -3.83 13.98 14.34
CA THR A 157 -4.30 13.86 12.95
C THR A 157 -5.82 13.70 12.83
N GLY A 158 -6.51 13.34 13.90
CA GLY A 158 -7.91 12.93 13.86
C GLY A 158 -8.15 11.62 13.08
N CYS A 159 -7.14 10.75 12.99
CA CYS A 159 -7.20 9.55 12.19
C CYS A 159 -8.19 8.51 12.74
N THR A 160 -9.12 8.08 11.87
CA THR A 160 -10.14 7.07 12.18
C THR A 160 -10.17 5.93 11.16
N LEU A 161 -9.25 5.91 10.17
CA LEU A 161 -9.15 4.87 9.15
C LEU A 161 -7.74 4.28 9.11
N GLY A 162 -7.62 2.97 9.27
CA GLY A 162 -6.34 2.28 9.24
C GLY A 162 -6.31 1.13 8.23
N TYR A 163 -5.19 1.01 7.53
CA TYR A 163 -4.88 -0.13 6.69
C TYR A 163 -3.83 -1.03 7.33
N ASP A 164 -4.20 -2.29 7.61
CA ASP A 164 -3.26 -3.29 8.13
C ASP A 164 -2.79 -4.26 7.05
N ALA A 165 -1.58 -4.03 6.53
CA ALA A 165 -0.91 -4.92 5.59
C ALA A 165 -0.28 -6.16 6.24
N THR A 166 -0.24 -6.25 7.57
CA THR A 166 0.40 -7.37 8.28
C THR A 166 -0.51 -8.58 8.44
N GLY A 167 -1.82 -8.41 8.18
CA GLY A 167 -2.81 -9.47 8.17
C GLY A 167 -3.04 -10.14 9.52
N GLY A 168 -2.76 -9.43 10.61
CA GLY A 168 -2.97 -9.97 11.95
C GLY A 168 -1.99 -11.08 12.32
N GLY A 169 -0.81 -11.13 11.72
CA GLY A 169 0.30 -11.99 12.17
C GLY A 169 0.46 -11.88 13.68
N ASN A 170 0.84 -12.92 14.37
CA ASN A 170 0.86 -12.99 15.84
C ASN A 170 -0.53 -12.86 16.54
N GLY A 171 -1.58 -13.38 15.90
CA GLY A 171 -2.91 -13.45 16.49
C GLY A 171 -3.68 -12.13 16.56
N GLY A 172 -3.37 -11.20 15.67
CA GLY A 172 -4.11 -9.92 15.59
C GLY A 172 -3.72 -8.90 16.67
N LYS A 173 -2.55 -9.02 17.28
CA LYS A 173 -2.11 -8.11 18.34
C LYS A 173 -2.05 -6.66 17.86
N LEU A 174 -1.43 -6.39 16.71
CA LEU A 174 -1.26 -5.03 16.20
C LEU A 174 -2.60 -4.37 15.82
N PRO A 175 -3.52 -5.01 15.07
CA PRO A 175 -4.85 -4.45 14.85
C PRO A 175 -5.60 -4.13 16.14
N GLY A 176 -5.52 -5.00 17.14
CA GLY A 176 -6.12 -4.75 18.46
C GLY A 176 -5.52 -3.53 19.17
N GLN A 177 -4.20 -3.34 19.09
CA GLN A 177 -3.52 -2.16 19.63
C GLN A 177 -3.93 -0.87 18.90
N ILE A 178 -4.09 -0.92 17.57
CA ILE A 178 -4.54 0.22 16.76
C ILE A 178 -5.96 0.63 17.18
N LEU A 179 -6.89 -0.32 17.29
CA LEU A 179 -8.25 -0.05 17.72
C LEU A 179 -8.31 0.51 19.14
N ALA A 180 -7.55 -0.05 20.09
CA ALA A 180 -7.44 0.48 21.43
C ALA A 180 -6.86 1.91 21.47
N ALA A 181 -5.86 2.20 20.65
CA ALA A 181 -5.31 3.55 20.53
C ALA A 181 -6.33 4.55 19.96
N MET A 182 -7.13 4.15 18.97
CA MET A 182 -8.22 4.96 18.41
C MET A 182 -9.30 5.24 19.46
N GLU A 183 -9.68 4.25 20.25
CA GLU A 183 -10.64 4.42 21.37
C GLU A 183 -10.11 5.40 22.43
N ILE A 184 -8.84 5.24 22.85
CA ILE A 184 -8.20 6.15 23.81
C ILE A 184 -8.14 7.57 23.26
N ALA A 185 -7.78 7.74 21.99
CA ALA A 185 -7.71 9.03 21.34
C ALA A 185 -9.10 9.69 21.26
N ALA A 186 -10.13 8.94 20.89
CA ALA A 186 -11.50 9.43 20.88
C ALA A 186 -11.96 9.91 22.26
N ASN A 187 -11.66 9.15 23.31
CA ASN A 187 -11.97 9.54 24.70
C ASN A 187 -11.20 10.78 25.16
N LYS A 188 -9.95 10.98 24.71
CA LYS A 188 -9.16 12.19 25.00
C LYS A 188 -9.73 13.45 24.33
N THR A 189 -10.36 13.31 23.18
CA THR A 189 -10.87 14.43 22.36
C THR A 189 -12.38 14.66 22.54
N ALA A 190 -13.08 13.75 23.20
CA ALA A 190 -14.51 13.90 23.46
C ALA A 190 -14.77 15.11 24.34
N THR A 191 -15.66 16.00 23.89
CA THR A 191 -16.10 17.20 24.64
C THR A 191 -17.34 16.95 25.51
N GLU A 192 -18.04 15.85 25.27
CA GLU A 192 -19.24 15.43 26.00
C GLU A 192 -19.24 13.89 26.14
N TYR A 193 -19.75 13.42 27.31
CA TYR A 193 -20.09 12.02 27.49
C TYR A 193 -21.41 11.75 26.74
N SER A 194 -21.33 10.95 25.69
CA SER A 194 -22.50 10.41 24.99
C SER A 194 -22.94 9.08 25.59
#